data_8c1001d5430c7cd9b07814a32e792c96
#
_entry.id   8c1001d5430c7cd9b07814a32e792c96
#
_cell.length_a   1.000
_cell.length_b   1.000
_cell.length_c   1.000
_cell.angle_alpha   90.00
_cell.angle_beta   90.00
_cell.angle_gamma   90.00
#
_symmetry.space_group_name_H-M   'P 1'
#
loop_
_entity.id
_entity.type
_entity.pdbx_description
1 polymer ?
#
loop_
_entity_poly.entity_id
_entity_poly.type
_entity_poly.pdbx_seq_one_letter_code
_entity_poly.pdbx_strand_id
1 'polypeptide(L)'
;MTQLNFNALEQRAGIVFATGYNPQALTPLAKQMAMDSELVTTPNAGVLSLFTTYVDPKLIETLVTPMRMAEIFGETKKGDWTTQTAHFPVIESTGETSSYGDYSNNGQAGVNVNWPMRQPYHYQTIIRLGEKEMAMAGAAKIDWSSRKQIAAALTLNKFQNKSYIYGIDGLQNYGILNDPDSLPNVTSTPWEAMDGQGVYDSIQSKLYGELIKQTNGHVEASTPMVLLLSPINEVNLHKTNQYNVNVYDQLNKNFPNLEIRSIPEFSTDAGEVVKLIVREYEGQETLDLSFTEKMRVHAMIPELSSWKQKRSQGTFGCIIYRPMFIASMLVS
;
A
#
# COMPACT_ATOMS: atom_id res chain seq x y z
N MET A 1 19.88 39.07 27.90
CA MET A 1 18.64 38.36 28.24
C MET A 1 18.59 38.30 29.78
N THR A 2 17.68 39.06 30.37
CA THR A 2 17.48 39.09 31.81
C THR A 2 16.94 37.72 32.25
N GLN A 3 17.70 36.97 33.01
CA GLN A 3 17.20 35.73 33.60
C GLN A 3 15.96 36.06 34.43
N LEU A 4 14.85 35.42 34.12
CA LEU A 4 13.63 35.50 34.92
C LEU A 4 13.93 34.96 36.33
N ASN A 5 13.83 35.83 37.32
CA ASN A 5 14.01 35.44 38.69
C ASN A 5 12.69 34.84 39.24
N PHE A 6 12.58 33.55 39.16
CA PHE A 6 11.38 32.82 39.57
C PHE A 6 11.05 32.98 41.05
N ASN A 7 12.06 33.13 41.92
CA ASN A 7 11.87 33.39 43.34
C ASN A 7 11.21 34.76 43.62
N ALA A 8 11.50 35.75 42.76
CA ALA A 8 10.88 37.07 42.88
C ALA A 8 9.42 37.06 42.43
N LEU A 9 9.06 36.21 41.45
CA LEU A 9 7.68 36.02 41.00
C LEU A 9 6.84 35.29 42.06
N GLU A 10 7.41 34.31 42.73
CA GLU A 10 6.76 33.58 43.82
C GLU A 10 6.46 34.52 45.02
N GLN A 11 7.46 35.29 45.44
CA GLN A 11 7.32 36.22 46.58
C GLN A 11 6.37 37.40 46.32
N ARG A 12 6.31 37.90 45.08
CA ARG A 12 5.51 39.10 44.75
C ARG A 12 4.08 38.76 44.28
N ALA A 13 3.90 37.60 43.62
CA ALA A 13 2.66 37.24 42.95
C ALA A 13 2.00 35.97 43.52
N GLY A 14 2.67 35.26 44.46
CA GLY A 14 2.16 33.99 44.99
C GLY A 14 2.08 32.87 43.97
N ILE A 15 2.82 33.00 42.84
CA ILE A 15 2.79 32.02 41.75
C ILE A 15 3.78 30.89 42.06
N VAL A 16 3.27 29.68 42.25
CA VAL A 16 4.09 28.49 42.52
C VAL A 16 4.30 27.73 41.20
N PHE A 17 5.54 27.51 40.86
CA PHE A 17 5.91 26.77 39.63
C PHE A 17 6.10 25.28 39.92
N ALA A 18 5.84 24.46 38.93
CA ALA A 18 6.15 23.03 39.03
C ALA A 18 7.65 22.80 39.26
N THR A 19 8.00 21.78 40.00
CA THR A 19 9.37 21.49 40.49
C THR A 19 10.44 21.43 39.37
N GLY A 20 10.08 21.18 38.14
CA GLY A 20 10.98 21.20 36.98
C GLY A 20 11.31 22.61 36.47
N TYR A 21 10.52 23.64 36.84
CA TYR A 21 10.71 25.03 36.40
C TYR A 21 11.36 25.90 37.47
N ASN A 22 11.14 25.57 38.75
CA ASN A 22 11.74 26.27 39.86
C ASN A 22 12.12 25.27 40.94
N PRO A 23 13.33 24.70 40.92
CA PRO A 23 13.78 23.72 41.89
C PRO A 23 13.89 24.31 43.33
N GLN A 24 13.85 25.63 43.49
CA GLN A 24 13.85 26.32 44.78
C GLN A 24 12.48 26.90 45.16
N ALA A 25 11.42 26.37 44.59
CA ALA A 25 10.07 26.91 44.62
C ALA A 25 9.47 27.08 46.03
N LEU A 26 10.00 26.41 47.02
CA LEU A 26 9.50 26.53 48.41
C LEU A 26 10.65 26.94 49.35
N THR A 27 10.55 28.14 49.90
CA THR A 27 11.39 28.53 51.00
C THR A 27 11.15 27.66 52.24
N PRO A 28 12.14 27.45 53.11
CA PRO A 28 11.95 26.65 54.32
C PRO A 28 10.74 27.09 55.17
N LEU A 29 10.45 28.40 55.17
CA LEU A 29 9.28 28.95 55.88
C LEU A 29 7.96 28.57 55.23
N ALA A 30 7.88 28.59 53.89
CA ALA A 30 6.66 28.19 53.15
C ALA A 30 6.40 26.69 53.30
N LYS A 31 7.47 25.87 53.36
CA LYS A 31 7.34 24.46 53.71
C LYS A 31 6.80 24.23 55.09
N GLN A 32 7.25 25.03 56.08
CA GLN A 32 6.84 24.90 57.47
C GLN A 32 5.37 25.33 57.66
N MET A 33 4.91 26.34 56.93
CA MET A 33 3.51 26.79 56.96
C MET A 33 2.56 25.83 56.17
N ALA A 34 3.06 25.10 55.22
CA ALA A 34 2.31 24.09 54.48
C ALA A 34 2.20 22.74 55.23
N MET A 35 2.97 22.56 56.29
CA MET A 35 3.07 21.30 57.05
C MET A 35 2.09 21.21 58.23
N ASP A 36 1.01 21.92 58.22
CA ASP A 36 -0.05 21.74 59.23
C ASP A 36 -0.84 20.43 59.06
N SER A 37 -0.53 19.67 58.04
CA SER A 37 -0.85 18.25 57.90
C SER A 37 0.26 17.54 57.13
N GLU A 38 0.66 16.38 57.58
CA GLU A 38 1.65 15.51 56.92
C GLU A 38 1.32 15.11 55.47
N LEU A 39 0.18 15.56 54.95
CA LEU A 39 -0.36 15.20 53.64
C LEU A 39 -0.13 16.23 52.53
N VAL A 40 0.34 17.46 52.89
CA VAL A 40 0.49 18.51 51.86
C VAL A 40 1.94 18.93 51.76
N THR A 41 2.67 18.31 50.87
CA THR A 41 4.08 18.60 50.60
C THR A 41 4.30 19.73 49.58
N THR A 42 3.27 20.14 48.85
CA THR A 42 3.31 21.28 47.92
C THR A 42 1.96 22.00 47.94
N PRO A 43 1.94 23.33 47.98
CA PRO A 43 0.70 24.11 47.85
C PRO A 43 0.18 24.08 46.43
N ASN A 44 0.03 22.93 45.86
CA ASN A 44 -0.69 22.78 44.64
C ASN A 44 -2.07 22.28 45.01
N ALA A 45 -2.94 23.17 45.06
CA ALA A 45 -4.41 23.19 45.23
C ALA A 45 -5.21 21.89 45.19
N GLY A 46 -4.67 20.75 45.53
CA GLY A 46 -5.43 19.50 45.61
C GLY A 46 -6.19 19.06 44.36
N VAL A 47 -6.06 19.80 43.25
CA VAL A 47 -6.62 19.42 41.96
C VAL A 47 -5.55 18.63 41.21
N LEU A 48 -5.76 17.33 41.13
CA LEU A 48 -4.90 16.46 40.31
C LEU A 48 -4.77 17.05 38.90
N SER A 49 -3.57 17.16 38.39
CA SER A 49 -3.26 17.63 37.04
C SER A 49 -4.08 16.91 35.96
N LEU A 50 -4.55 15.70 36.25
CA LEU A 50 -5.45 14.94 35.41
C LEU A 50 -6.80 15.66 35.14
N PHE A 51 -7.31 16.44 36.12
CA PHE A 51 -8.57 17.17 35.97
C PHE A 51 -8.38 18.53 35.31
N THR A 52 -7.16 19.02 35.23
CA THR A 52 -6.81 20.27 34.54
C THR A 52 -6.27 20.02 33.12
N THR A 53 -6.01 18.75 32.76
CA THR A 53 -5.57 18.38 31.43
C THR A 53 -6.78 18.26 30.51
N TYR A 54 -6.87 19.17 29.56
CA TYR A 54 -7.84 19.00 28.46
C TYR A 54 -7.39 17.87 27.55
N VAL A 55 -8.18 16.81 27.49
CA VAL A 55 -7.99 15.73 26.51
C VAL A 55 -8.87 16.05 25.32
N ASP A 56 -8.24 16.36 24.19
CA ASP A 56 -8.96 16.56 22.94
C ASP A 56 -9.66 15.23 22.55
N PRO A 57 -10.98 15.22 22.38
CA PRO A 57 -11.69 14.04 21.92
C PRO A 57 -11.37 13.68 20.47
N LYS A 58 -10.71 14.56 19.72
CA LYS A 58 -10.24 14.30 18.36
C LYS A 58 -9.05 13.33 18.40
N LEU A 59 -9.30 12.11 17.98
CA LEU A 59 -8.23 11.13 17.74
C LEU A 59 -7.55 11.46 16.40
N ILE A 60 -6.25 11.76 16.47
CA ILE A 60 -5.42 11.91 15.26
C ILE A 60 -4.98 10.52 14.84
N GLU A 61 -5.46 10.08 13.69
CA GLU A 61 -5.01 8.82 13.10
C GLU A 61 -3.75 9.07 12.27
N THR A 62 -2.75 8.20 12.45
CA THR A 62 -1.54 8.25 11.62
C THR A 62 -1.89 7.84 10.19
N LEU A 63 -1.45 8.64 9.23
CA LEU A 63 -1.61 8.32 7.81
C LEU A 63 -0.86 7.03 7.47
N VAL A 64 -1.53 6.15 6.76
CA VAL A 64 -0.97 4.89 6.26
C VAL A 64 -0.76 5.02 4.76
N THR A 65 0.32 4.43 4.26
CA THR A 65 0.57 4.35 2.80
C THR A 65 -0.67 3.80 2.08
N PRO A 66 -1.14 4.47 1.04
CA PRO A 66 -2.35 4.05 0.33
C PRO A 66 -2.16 2.68 -0.32
N MET A 67 -3.18 1.83 -0.20
CA MET A 67 -3.21 0.47 -0.74
C MET A 67 -4.01 0.49 -2.04
N ARG A 68 -3.34 0.79 -3.15
CA ARG A 68 -4.02 1.10 -4.41
C ARG A 68 -4.18 -0.06 -5.39
N MET A 69 -3.43 -1.17 -5.23
CA MET A 69 -3.47 -2.26 -6.20
C MET A 69 -4.89 -2.85 -6.38
N ALA A 70 -5.54 -3.17 -5.26
CA ALA A 70 -6.90 -3.70 -5.26
C ALA A 70 -7.95 -2.70 -5.82
N GLU A 71 -7.72 -1.40 -5.64
CA GLU A 71 -8.57 -0.34 -6.17
C GLU A 71 -8.45 -0.22 -7.70
N ILE A 72 -7.24 -0.40 -8.22
CA ILE A 72 -6.94 -0.22 -9.66
C ILE A 72 -7.43 -1.41 -10.49
N PHE A 73 -7.12 -2.64 -10.06
CA PHE A 73 -7.40 -3.86 -10.85
C PHE A 73 -8.58 -4.68 -10.35
N GLY A 74 -9.09 -4.36 -9.16
CA GLY A 74 -10.05 -5.22 -8.49
C GLY A 74 -9.38 -6.43 -7.84
N GLU A 75 -10.18 -7.24 -7.17
CA GLU A 75 -9.71 -8.47 -6.51
C GLU A 75 -10.70 -9.59 -6.78
N THR A 76 -10.21 -10.77 -7.10
CA THR A 76 -11.05 -11.96 -7.32
C THR A 76 -10.76 -13.04 -6.29
N LYS A 77 -11.82 -13.71 -5.84
CA LYS A 77 -11.69 -14.86 -4.95
C LYS A 77 -11.41 -16.10 -5.78
N LYS A 78 -10.30 -16.81 -5.48
CA LYS A 78 -9.97 -18.10 -6.11
C LYS A 78 -9.67 -19.15 -5.06
N GLY A 79 -10.36 -20.28 -5.20
CA GLY A 79 -10.24 -21.35 -4.21
C GLY A 79 -10.85 -21.00 -2.85
N ASP A 80 -10.47 -21.78 -1.85
CA ASP A 80 -10.93 -21.71 -0.47
C ASP A 80 -9.76 -21.74 0.51
N TRP A 81 -10.08 -21.65 1.79
CA TRP A 81 -9.12 -21.74 2.89
C TRP A 81 -8.25 -23.01 2.86
N THR A 82 -8.76 -24.10 2.31
CA THR A 82 -8.08 -25.39 2.23
C THR A 82 -7.27 -25.58 0.95
N THR A 83 -7.35 -24.64 0.01
CA THR A 83 -6.64 -24.72 -1.26
C THR A 83 -5.13 -24.58 -1.02
N GLN A 84 -4.35 -25.55 -1.47
CA GLN A 84 -2.89 -25.55 -1.38
C GLN A 84 -2.20 -25.15 -2.68
N THR A 85 -2.85 -25.42 -3.80
CA THR A 85 -2.33 -25.08 -5.12
C THR A 85 -3.48 -24.71 -6.04
N ALA A 86 -3.24 -23.77 -6.95
CA ALA A 86 -4.16 -23.43 -8.02
C ALA A 86 -3.46 -23.58 -9.37
N HIS A 87 -4.11 -24.22 -10.33
CA HIS A 87 -3.65 -24.37 -11.70
C HIS A 87 -4.50 -23.50 -12.62
N PHE A 88 -3.84 -22.80 -13.53
CA PHE A 88 -4.48 -21.92 -14.50
C PHE A 88 -4.23 -22.46 -15.90
N PRO A 89 -5.26 -22.93 -16.61
CA PRO A 89 -5.06 -23.42 -17.97
C PRO A 89 -4.74 -22.25 -18.92
N VAL A 90 -3.59 -22.32 -19.56
CA VAL A 90 -3.22 -21.45 -20.68
C VAL A 90 -3.36 -22.26 -21.96
N ILE A 91 -4.23 -21.82 -22.85
CA ILE A 91 -4.55 -22.50 -24.09
C ILE A 91 -3.96 -21.72 -25.27
N GLU A 92 -3.15 -22.39 -26.04
CA GLU A 92 -2.55 -21.85 -27.26
C GLU A 92 -3.05 -22.64 -28.47
N SER A 93 -3.67 -21.95 -29.41
CA SER A 93 -4.08 -22.55 -30.67
C SER A 93 -2.90 -22.60 -31.65
N THR A 94 -2.58 -23.79 -32.14
CA THR A 94 -1.49 -24.01 -33.07
C THR A 94 -2.07 -24.64 -34.36
N GLY A 95 -1.40 -24.38 -35.46
CA GLY A 95 -1.81 -25.00 -36.72
C GLY A 95 -0.98 -24.55 -37.91
N GLU A 96 -0.94 -25.39 -38.91
CA GLU A 96 -0.36 -25.07 -40.19
C GLU A 96 -1.38 -25.29 -41.30
N THR A 97 -1.29 -24.45 -42.34
CA THR A 97 -2.09 -24.60 -43.53
C THR A 97 -1.25 -25.17 -44.67
N SER A 98 -1.82 -26.04 -45.47
CA SER A 98 -1.19 -26.54 -46.66
C SER A 98 -2.03 -26.24 -47.92
N SER A 99 -1.41 -26.37 -49.08
CA SER A 99 -2.14 -26.23 -50.34
C SER A 99 -3.22 -27.31 -50.49
N TYR A 100 -4.41 -26.91 -50.93
CA TYR A 100 -5.49 -27.85 -51.17
C TYR A 100 -5.14 -28.81 -52.34
N GLY A 101 -5.41 -30.06 -52.10
CA GLY A 101 -5.34 -31.12 -53.10
C GLY A 101 -6.32 -32.23 -52.75
N ASP A 102 -7.05 -32.75 -53.72
CA ASP A 102 -8.11 -33.74 -53.49
C ASP A 102 -7.64 -35.02 -52.78
N TYR A 103 -6.37 -35.31 -52.82
CA TYR A 103 -5.72 -36.46 -52.18
C TYR A 103 -4.67 -36.05 -51.12
N SER A 104 -4.62 -34.78 -50.78
CA SER A 104 -3.65 -34.26 -49.77
C SER A 104 -4.23 -34.39 -48.38
N ASN A 105 -3.44 -34.93 -47.45
CA ASN A 105 -3.76 -35.06 -46.03
C ASN A 105 -2.85 -34.15 -45.17
N ASN A 106 -2.32 -33.10 -45.77
CA ASN A 106 -1.44 -32.15 -45.11
C ASN A 106 -2.23 -31.02 -44.49
N GLY A 107 -1.66 -30.42 -43.48
CA GLY A 107 -2.28 -29.33 -42.68
C GLY A 107 -3.01 -29.90 -41.47
N GLN A 108 -2.60 -29.43 -40.29
CA GLN A 108 -3.17 -29.83 -39.02
C GLN A 108 -3.40 -28.60 -38.13
N ALA A 109 -4.51 -28.61 -37.43
CA ALA A 109 -4.78 -27.65 -36.36
C ALA A 109 -4.84 -28.39 -35.02
N GLY A 110 -4.24 -27.81 -34.01
CA GLY A 110 -4.15 -28.38 -32.69
C GLY A 110 -4.26 -27.31 -31.59
N VAL A 111 -4.26 -27.76 -30.37
CA VAL A 111 -4.30 -26.91 -29.20
C VAL A 111 -3.25 -27.39 -28.22
N ASN A 112 -2.38 -26.50 -27.78
CA ASN A 112 -1.48 -26.74 -26.67
C ASN A 112 -2.10 -26.20 -25.37
N VAL A 113 -1.99 -26.96 -24.32
CA VAL A 113 -2.47 -26.56 -22.99
C VAL A 113 -1.31 -26.63 -22.00
N ASN A 114 -1.03 -25.51 -21.37
CA ASN A 114 -0.08 -25.43 -20.26
C ASN A 114 -0.84 -25.15 -18.95
N TRP A 115 -0.34 -25.70 -17.84
CA TRP A 115 -0.97 -25.60 -16.51
C TRP A 115 0.00 -24.96 -15.52
N PRO A 116 0.31 -23.64 -15.61
CA PRO A 116 1.11 -22.99 -14.61
C PRO A 116 0.43 -23.08 -13.23
N MET A 117 1.26 -23.28 -12.22
CA MET A 117 0.84 -23.46 -10.85
C MET A 117 1.11 -22.19 -10.04
N ARG A 118 0.21 -21.87 -9.11
CA ARG A 118 0.41 -20.83 -8.09
C ARG A 118 0.08 -21.40 -6.71
N GLN A 119 0.82 -20.96 -5.70
CA GLN A 119 0.64 -21.38 -4.31
C GLN A 119 0.09 -20.21 -3.49
N PRO A 120 -0.99 -20.42 -2.73
CA PRO A 120 -1.50 -19.39 -1.83
C PRO A 120 -0.61 -19.28 -0.59
N TYR A 121 -0.50 -18.08 -0.06
CA TYR A 121 0.12 -17.83 1.23
C TYR A 121 -0.94 -17.36 2.23
N HIS A 122 -1.06 -18.11 3.34
CA HIS A 122 -1.97 -17.78 4.42
C HIS A 122 -1.20 -17.08 5.54
N TYR A 123 -1.68 -15.91 5.94
CA TYR A 123 -1.09 -15.09 6.99
C TYR A 123 -2.14 -14.68 8.02
N GLN A 124 -1.66 -14.28 9.18
CA GLN A 124 -2.54 -14.05 10.32
C GLN A 124 -2.05 -12.92 11.21
N THR A 125 -2.98 -12.34 11.95
CA THR A 125 -2.70 -11.44 13.06
C THR A 125 -3.54 -11.83 14.27
N ILE A 126 -3.07 -11.50 15.48
CA ILE A 126 -3.74 -11.82 16.73
C ILE A 126 -4.06 -10.51 17.46
N ILE A 127 -5.32 -10.34 17.77
CA ILE A 127 -5.80 -9.27 18.63
C ILE A 127 -5.83 -9.80 20.07
N ARG A 128 -5.23 -9.04 20.99
CA ARG A 128 -5.29 -9.30 22.44
C ARG A 128 -6.01 -8.15 23.12
N LEU A 129 -6.95 -8.48 23.99
CA LEU A 129 -7.75 -7.54 24.76
C LEU A 129 -7.58 -7.87 26.25
N GLY A 130 -6.86 -7.03 26.98
CA GLY A 130 -6.69 -7.17 28.43
C GLY A 130 -7.86 -6.52 29.19
N GLU A 131 -8.30 -7.13 30.28
CA GLU A 131 -9.39 -6.63 31.11
C GLU A 131 -9.09 -5.24 31.67
N LYS A 132 -7.90 -5.05 32.25
CA LYS A 132 -7.45 -3.75 32.77
C LYS A 132 -7.37 -2.69 31.67
N GLU A 133 -6.85 -3.08 30.49
CA GLU A 133 -6.74 -2.19 29.33
C GLU A 133 -8.13 -1.71 28.87
N MET A 134 -9.11 -2.63 28.83
CA MET A 134 -10.49 -2.30 28.47
C MET A 134 -11.16 -1.39 29.51
N ALA A 135 -10.92 -1.64 30.79
CA ALA A 135 -11.44 -0.78 31.87
C ALA A 135 -10.85 0.64 31.78
N MET A 136 -9.54 0.77 31.56
CA MET A 136 -8.88 2.06 31.38
C MET A 136 -9.40 2.81 30.14
N ALA A 137 -9.57 2.12 29.01
CA ALA A 137 -10.13 2.69 27.80
C ALA A 137 -11.59 3.14 27.99
N GLY A 138 -12.39 2.37 28.74
CA GLY A 138 -13.76 2.75 29.13
C GLY A 138 -13.80 4.01 29.97
N ALA A 139 -12.89 4.16 30.94
CA ALA A 139 -12.75 5.38 31.75
C ALA A 139 -12.36 6.59 30.87
N ALA A 140 -11.53 6.39 29.87
CA ALA A 140 -11.13 7.41 28.90
C ALA A 140 -12.18 7.66 27.79
N LYS A 141 -13.29 6.93 27.78
CA LYS A 141 -14.35 6.98 26.75
C LYS A 141 -13.84 6.68 25.33
N ILE A 142 -12.85 5.80 25.22
CA ILE A 142 -12.25 5.36 23.93
C ILE A 142 -12.78 3.96 23.61
N ASP A 143 -13.30 3.76 22.40
CA ASP A 143 -13.66 2.43 21.89
C ASP A 143 -12.40 1.67 21.44
N TRP A 144 -11.71 1.09 22.39
CA TRP A 144 -10.43 0.41 22.20
C TRP A 144 -10.58 -0.90 21.41
N SER A 145 -11.70 -1.60 21.60
CA SER A 145 -12.00 -2.85 20.88
C SER A 145 -12.10 -2.62 19.38
N SER A 146 -12.91 -1.66 18.97
CA SER A 146 -13.04 -1.30 17.54
C SER A 146 -11.73 -0.82 16.95
N ARG A 147 -10.96 -0.02 17.68
CA ARG A 147 -9.64 0.44 17.23
C ARG A 147 -8.67 -0.71 16.97
N LYS A 148 -8.59 -1.69 17.87
CA LYS A 148 -7.77 -2.89 17.65
C LYS A 148 -8.27 -3.73 16.46
N GLN A 149 -9.56 -3.79 16.24
CA GLN A 149 -10.14 -4.48 15.08
C GLN A 149 -9.76 -3.80 13.75
N ILE A 150 -9.86 -2.48 13.71
CA ILE A 150 -9.45 -1.68 12.54
C ILE A 150 -7.95 -1.85 12.28
N ALA A 151 -7.11 -1.77 13.32
CA ALA A 151 -5.67 -1.95 13.21
C ALA A 151 -5.30 -3.34 12.66
N ALA A 152 -5.99 -4.39 13.09
CA ALA A 152 -5.78 -5.74 12.57
C ALA A 152 -6.17 -5.84 11.09
N ALA A 153 -7.28 -5.24 10.70
CA ALA A 153 -7.74 -5.18 9.31
C ALA A 153 -6.72 -4.45 8.42
N LEU A 154 -6.27 -3.27 8.86
CA LEU A 154 -5.25 -2.50 8.15
C LEU A 154 -3.93 -3.27 7.99
N THR A 155 -3.49 -3.98 9.04
CA THR A 155 -2.27 -4.79 9.00
C THR A 155 -2.37 -5.89 7.96
N LEU A 156 -3.50 -6.62 7.93
CA LEU A 156 -3.73 -7.69 6.95
C LEU A 156 -3.82 -7.15 5.53
N ASN A 157 -4.56 -6.06 5.32
CA ASN A 157 -4.72 -5.45 3.99
C ASN A 157 -3.40 -4.84 3.48
N LYS A 158 -2.59 -4.25 4.36
CA LYS A 158 -1.27 -3.74 4.00
C LYS A 158 -0.34 -4.86 3.52
N PHE A 159 -0.37 -6.00 4.19
CA PHE A 159 0.40 -7.16 3.76
C PHE A 159 -0.12 -7.69 2.41
N GLN A 160 -1.44 -7.72 2.21
CA GLN A 160 -2.06 -8.13 0.95
C GLN A 160 -1.62 -7.24 -0.22
N ASN A 161 -1.66 -5.91 -0.05
CA ASN A 161 -1.19 -4.98 -1.07
C ASN A 161 0.29 -5.24 -1.42
N LYS A 162 1.13 -5.47 -0.40
CA LYS A 162 2.55 -5.82 -0.63
C LYS A 162 2.71 -7.14 -1.37
N SER A 163 1.88 -8.15 -1.08
CA SER A 163 1.93 -9.43 -1.78
C SER A 163 1.54 -9.32 -3.25
N TYR A 164 0.64 -8.41 -3.60
CA TYR A 164 0.30 -8.12 -4.99
C TYR A 164 1.42 -7.45 -5.78
N ILE A 165 2.28 -6.70 -5.08
CA ILE A 165 3.38 -5.97 -5.69
C ILE A 165 4.65 -6.81 -5.76
N TYR A 166 5.04 -7.44 -4.66
CA TYR A 166 6.32 -8.15 -4.52
C TYR A 166 6.18 -9.67 -4.50
N GLY A 167 4.96 -10.22 -4.32
CA GLY A 167 4.79 -11.65 -4.10
C GLY A 167 5.32 -12.12 -2.76
N ILE A 168 5.52 -13.43 -2.64
CA ILE A 168 6.06 -14.11 -1.43
C ILE A 168 7.27 -14.94 -1.83
N ASP A 169 8.41 -14.64 -1.25
CA ASP A 169 9.64 -15.37 -1.48
C ASP A 169 9.54 -16.84 -1.02
N GLY A 170 10.18 -17.73 -1.78
CA GLY A 170 10.18 -19.17 -1.52
C GLY A 170 8.90 -19.92 -1.92
N LEU A 171 7.90 -19.24 -2.46
CA LEU A 171 6.66 -19.83 -2.98
C LEU A 171 6.42 -19.44 -4.44
N GLN A 172 5.61 -20.24 -5.13
CA GLN A 172 5.11 -19.85 -6.46
C GLN A 172 3.95 -18.86 -6.31
N ASN A 173 4.27 -17.71 -5.71
CA ASN A 173 3.37 -16.62 -5.42
C ASN A 173 4.09 -15.33 -5.77
N TYR A 174 3.76 -14.77 -6.92
CA TYR A 174 4.49 -13.66 -7.51
C TYR A 174 3.68 -12.37 -7.44
N GLY A 175 4.38 -11.26 -7.45
CA GLY A 175 3.80 -9.94 -7.54
C GLY A 175 4.01 -9.32 -8.93
N ILE A 176 3.40 -8.19 -9.16
CA ILE A 176 3.50 -7.49 -10.44
C ILE A 176 4.93 -7.06 -10.81
N LEU A 177 5.83 -6.93 -9.82
CA LEU A 177 7.22 -6.50 -10.04
C LEU A 177 8.20 -7.67 -10.22
N ASN A 178 7.88 -8.87 -9.74
CA ASN A 178 8.81 -10.00 -9.72
C ASN A 178 8.27 -11.28 -10.34
N ASP A 179 7.23 -11.21 -11.15
CA ASP A 179 6.73 -12.37 -11.90
C ASP A 179 7.83 -12.83 -12.88
N PRO A 180 8.24 -14.11 -12.85
CA PRO A 180 9.29 -14.64 -13.71
C PRO A 180 8.93 -14.63 -15.19
N ASP A 181 7.63 -14.65 -15.51
CA ASP A 181 7.13 -14.59 -16.89
C ASP A 181 7.06 -13.15 -17.42
N SER A 182 7.35 -12.15 -16.58
CA SER A 182 7.40 -10.75 -16.99
C SER A 182 8.56 -10.48 -17.95
N LEU A 183 8.28 -9.72 -19.00
CA LEU A 183 9.30 -9.31 -19.96
C LEU A 183 10.32 -8.33 -19.31
N PRO A 184 11.57 -8.30 -19.80
CA PRO A 184 12.62 -7.47 -19.22
C PRO A 184 12.27 -5.98 -19.28
N ASN A 185 12.70 -5.22 -18.26
CA ASN A 185 12.48 -3.79 -18.20
C ASN A 185 13.33 -3.06 -19.24
N VAL A 186 12.74 -2.10 -19.92
CA VAL A 186 13.48 -1.14 -20.75
C VAL A 186 14.08 -0.08 -19.85
N THR A 187 15.35 0.29 -20.05
CA THR A 187 15.99 1.35 -19.27
C THR A 187 15.71 2.73 -19.84
N SER A 188 15.51 3.71 -18.98
CA SER A 188 15.35 5.11 -19.34
C SER A 188 16.18 6.00 -18.42
N THR A 189 16.63 7.12 -18.96
CA THR A 189 17.27 8.18 -18.17
C THR A 189 16.29 8.72 -17.12
N PRO A 190 16.77 9.19 -15.96
CA PRO A 190 15.90 9.79 -14.94
C PRO A 190 15.05 10.92 -15.50
N TRP A 191 13.75 10.86 -15.26
CA TRP A 191 12.81 11.87 -15.75
C TRP A 191 12.99 13.24 -15.11
N GLU A 192 13.67 13.32 -13.97
CA GLU A 192 14.03 14.58 -13.34
C GLU A 192 14.94 15.43 -14.22
N ALA A 193 15.85 14.77 -14.96
CA ALA A 193 16.80 15.43 -15.85
C ALA A 193 16.23 15.75 -17.24
N MET A 194 15.02 15.27 -17.55
CA MET A 194 14.35 15.49 -18.83
C MET A 194 13.38 16.68 -18.77
N ASP A 195 13.19 17.33 -19.91
CA ASP A 195 12.07 18.25 -20.13
C ASP A 195 10.75 17.50 -20.37
N GLY A 196 9.63 18.23 -20.45
CA GLY A 196 8.33 17.62 -20.67
C GLY A 196 8.26 16.80 -21.97
N GLN A 197 8.88 17.25 -23.05
CA GLN A 197 8.90 16.50 -24.32
C GLN A 197 9.70 15.21 -24.18
N GLY A 198 10.85 15.22 -23.51
CA GLY A 198 11.65 14.04 -23.29
C GLY A 198 10.95 12.97 -22.46
N VAL A 199 10.16 13.37 -21.45
CA VAL A 199 9.32 12.44 -20.67
C VAL A 199 8.23 11.83 -21.55
N TYR A 200 7.54 12.63 -22.34
CA TYR A 200 6.52 12.12 -23.27
C TYR A 200 7.11 11.13 -24.29
N ASP A 201 8.22 11.48 -24.92
CA ASP A 201 8.89 10.63 -25.91
C ASP A 201 9.40 9.33 -25.28
N SER A 202 9.82 9.37 -24.01
CA SER A 202 10.21 8.19 -23.25
C SER A 202 9.03 7.24 -23.05
N ILE A 203 7.86 7.73 -22.68
CA ILE A 203 6.65 6.91 -22.52
C ILE A 203 6.19 6.37 -23.86
N GLN A 204 6.12 7.22 -24.89
CA GLN A 204 5.64 6.85 -26.20
C GLN A 204 6.57 5.84 -26.90
N SER A 205 7.86 6.09 -26.93
CA SER A 205 8.80 5.26 -27.70
C SER A 205 9.23 4.00 -26.93
N LYS A 206 9.49 4.12 -25.62
CA LYS A 206 10.06 3.03 -24.82
C LYS A 206 9.00 2.13 -24.17
N LEU A 207 7.84 2.67 -23.76
CA LEU A 207 6.76 1.85 -23.20
C LEU A 207 5.76 1.44 -24.27
N TYR A 208 5.08 2.41 -24.89
CA TYR A 208 4.05 2.09 -25.86
C TYR A 208 4.64 1.46 -27.14
N GLY A 209 5.77 1.97 -27.62
CA GLY A 209 6.48 1.37 -28.74
C GLY A 209 6.95 -0.06 -28.50
N GLU A 210 7.41 -0.37 -27.28
CA GLU A 210 7.76 -1.72 -26.87
C GLU A 210 6.52 -2.63 -26.77
N LEU A 211 5.44 -2.11 -26.17
CA LEU A 211 4.16 -2.82 -26.09
C LEU A 211 3.64 -3.22 -27.50
N ILE A 212 3.72 -2.34 -28.49
CA ILE A 212 3.33 -2.65 -29.87
C ILE A 212 4.22 -3.76 -30.45
N LYS A 213 5.53 -3.72 -30.24
CA LYS A 213 6.45 -4.76 -30.71
C LYS A 213 6.15 -6.12 -30.07
N GLN A 214 5.95 -6.15 -28.75
CA GLN A 214 5.64 -7.37 -28.00
C GLN A 214 4.32 -8.00 -28.42
N THR A 215 3.34 -7.17 -28.76
CA THR A 215 2.00 -7.61 -29.17
C THR A 215 1.83 -7.74 -30.69
N ASN A 216 2.90 -7.58 -31.47
CA ASN A 216 2.84 -7.59 -32.94
C ASN A 216 1.75 -6.65 -33.53
N GLY A 217 1.53 -5.49 -32.87
CA GLY A 217 0.56 -4.50 -33.33
C GLY A 217 -0.90 -4.76 -32.97
N HIS A 218 -1.18 -5.70 -32.06
CA HIS A 218 -2.55 -5.94 -31.59
C HIS A 218 -3.10 -4.81 -30.73
N VAL A 219 -2.25 -4.00 -30.13
CA VAL A 219 -2.64 -2.89 -29.24
C VAL A 219 -2.70 -1.59 -30.02
N GLU A 220 -3.84 -0.90 -29.93
CA GLU A 220 -4.07 0.41 -30.51
C GLU A 220 -4.07 1.51 -29.43
N ALA A 221 -3.95 2.78 -29.83
CA ALA A 221 -4.01 3.92 -28.92
C ALA A 221 -5.36 4.06 -28.20
N SER A 222 -6.42 3.51 -28.76
CA SER A 222 -7.77 3.47 -28.18
C SER A 222 -7.99 2.35 -27.17
N THR A 223 -7.08 1.39 -27.09
CA THR A 223 -7.18 0.25 -26.16
C THR A 223 -7.13 0.74 -24.70
N PRO A 224 -7.98 0.22 -23.79
CA PRO A 224 -7.94 0.58 -22.39
C PRO A 224 -6.63 0.16 -21.72
N MET A 225 -5.84 1.12 -21.28
CA MET A 225 -4.53 0.90 -20.66
C MET A 225 -4.43 1.58 -19.32
N VAL A 226 -3.58 1.06 -18.46
CA VAL A 226 -3.23 1.66 -17.17
C VAL A 226 -1.73 1.93 -17.15
N LEU A 227 -1.37 3.18 -16.89
CA LEU A 227 0.01 3.58 -16.64
C LEU A 227 0.23 3.64 -15.13
N LEU A 228 1.04 2.70 -14.63
CA LEU A 228 1.45 2.66 -13.24
C LEU A 228 2.83 3.30 -13.09
N LEU A 229 2.94 4.20 -12.13
CA LEU A 229 4.20 4.91 -11.87
C LEU A 229 4.34 5.24 -10.37
N SER A 230 5.52 5.63 -9.95
CA SER A 230 5.76 6.13 -8.60
C SER A 230 5.23 7.55 -8.43
N PRO A 231 4.94 8.00 -7.19
CA PRO A 231 4.52 9.38 -6.92
C PRO A 231 5.56 10.43 -7.37
N ILE A 232 6.85 10.09 -7.35
CA ILE A 232 7.93 10.97 -7.83
C ILE A 232 7.80 11.19 -9.33
N ASN A 233 7.58 10.13 -10.08
CA ASN A 233 7.39 10.21 -11.53
C ASN A 233 6.04 10.85 -11.92
N GLU A 234 5.02 10.74 -11.07
CA GLU A 234 3.76 11.46 -11.28
C GLU A 234 3.97 12.98 -11.32
N VAL A 235 4.83 13.52 -10.45
CA VAL A 235 5.18 14.95 -10.47
C VAL A 235 5.84 15.34 -11.80
N ASN A 236 6.67 14.46 -12.37
CA ASN A 236 7.32 14.73 -13.66
C ASN A 236 6.34 14.78 -14.84
N LEU A 237 5.16 14.18 -14.74
CA LEU A 237 4.11 14.30 -15.77
C LEU A 237 3.51 15.71 -15.87
N HIS A 238 3.67 16.54 -14.84
CA HIS A 238 3.21 17.92 -14.86
C HIS A 238 4.22 18.89 -15.49
N LYS A 239 5.39 18.42 -15.91
CA LYS A 239 6.34 19.22 -16.68
C LYS A 239 5.73 19.64 -18.02
N THR A 240 6.02 20.86 -18.43
CA THR A 240 5.57 21.40 -19.72
C THR A 240 6.65 21.30 -20.77
N ASN A 241 6.25 21.13 -22.01
CA ASN A 241 7.13 21.24 -23.15
C ASN A 241 7.31 22.71 -23.57
N GLN A 242 8.11 22.97 -24.64
CA GLN A 242 8.36 24.29 -25.18
C GLN A 242 7.08 25.05 -25.65
N TYR A 243 5.96 24.36 -25.84
CA TYR A 243 4.65 24.90 -26.23
C TYR A 243 3.69 25.08 -25.03
N ASN A 244 4.19 24.98 -23.81
CA ASN A 244 3.40 25.03 -22.57
C ASN A 244 2.29 23.96 -22.46
N VAL A 245 2.44 22.85 -23.16
CA VAL A 245 1.57 21.69 -23.00
C VAL A 245 2.21 20.73 -22.00
N ASN A 246 1.45 20.31 -21.01
CA ASN A 246 1.97 19.38 -20.02
C ASN A 246 1.88 17.93 -20.53
N VAL A 247 2.76 17.06 -20.03
CA VAL A 247 2.83 15.65 -20.47
C VAL A 247 1.53 14.92 -20.19
N TYR A 248 0.88 15.20 -19.06
CA TYR A 248 -0.36 14.58 -18.65
C TYR A 248 -1.49 14.81 -19.67
N ASP A 249 -1.68 16.07 -20.10
CA ASP A 249 -2.69 16.43 -21.09
C ASP A 249 -2.38 15.85 -22.47
N GLN A 250 -1.09 15.78 -22.82
CA GLN A 250 -0.63 15.21 -24.07
C GLN A 250 -0.89 13.69 -24.14
N LEU A 251 -0.66 12.99 -23.03
CA LEU A 251 -0.96 11.55 -22.91
C LEU A 251 -2.47 11.30 -23.02
N ASN A 252 -3.30 12.03 -22.26
CA ASN A 252 -4.75 11.89 -22.31
C ASN A 252 -5.35 12.19 -23.69
N LYS A 253 -4.76 13.13 -24.43
CA LYS A 253 -5.19 13.47 -25.78
C LYS A 253 -4.86 12.38 -26.79
N ASN A 254 -3.68 11.76 -26.67
CA ASN A 254 -3.22 10.75 -27.61
C ASN A 254 -3.69 9.34 -27.26
N PHE A 255 -3.96 9.09 -25.98
CA PHE A 255 -4.47 7.81 -25.44
C PHE A 255 -5.74 8.08 -24.62
N PRO A 256 -6.91 8.17 -25.27
CA PRO A 256 -8.14 8.60 -24.60
C PRO A 256 -8.62 7.66 -23.50
N ASN A 257 -8.24 6.40 -23.54
CA ASN A 257 -8.60 5.38 -22.54
C ASN A 257 -7.43 4.99 -21.63
N LEU A 258 -6.45 5.88 -21.49
CA LEU A 258 -5.31 5.69 -20.59
C LEU A 258 -5.68 6.16 -19.18
N GLU A 259 -5.59 5.27 -18.22
CA GLU A 259 -5.72 5.58 -16.80
C GLU A 259 -4.33 5.70 -16.16
N ILE A 260 -4.02 6.84 -15.57
CA ILE A 260 -2.75 7.09 -14.90
C ILE A 260 -2.95 6.93 -13.40
N ARG A 261 -2.16 6.05 -12.77
CA ARG A 261 -2.22 5.75 -11.34
C ARG A 261 -0.83 5.68 -10.73
N SER A 262 -0.68 6.28 -9.55
CA SER A 262 0.59 6.22 -8.82
C SER A 262 0.52 5.21 -7.68
N ILE A 263 1.61 4.46 -7.53
CA ILE A 263 1.80 3.44 -6.50
C ILE A 263 3.13 3.73 -5.80
N PRO A 264 3.14 4.02 -4.48
CA PRO A 264 4.36 4.37 -3.77
C PRO A 264 5.46 3.30 -3.83
N GLU A 265 5.07 2.04 -3.85
CA GLU A 265 5.99 0.90 -3.87
C GLU A 265 6.71 0.68 -5.22
N PHE A 266 6.36 1.46 -6.26
CA PHE A 266 7.08 1.47 -7.54
C PHE A 266 8.38 2.29 -7.50
N SER A 267 8.61 3.02 -6.40
CA SER A 267 9.92 3.57 -6.07
C SER A 267 10.75 2.48 -5.41
N THR A 268 11.76 1.98 -6.13
CA THR A 268 12.63 0.89 -5.69
C THR A 268 14.08 1.36 -5.56
N ASP A 269 14.90 0.63 -4.82
CA ASP A 269 16.34 0.94 -4.68
C ASP A 269 17.10 0.89 -6.02
N ALA A 270 16.58 0.15 -7.00
CA ALA A 270 17.16 0.06 -8.34
C ALA A 270 16.76 1.22 -9.27
N GLY A 271 15.79 2.03 -8.86
CA GLY A 271 15.22 3.13 -9.63
C GLY A 271 13.69 3.12 -9.60
N GLU A 272 13.11 4.07 -10.31
CA GLU A 272 11.68 4.24 -10.41
C GLU A 272 11.10 3.32 -11.50
N VAL A 273 10.21 2.42 -11.12
CA VAL A 273 9.56 1.50 -12.08
C VAL A 273 8.32 2.18 -12.66
N VAL A 274 8.16 2.05 -13.97
CA VAL A 274 6.97 2.48 -14.70
C VAL A 274 6.46 1.31 -15.53
N LYS A 275 5.16 0.99 -15.41
CA LYS A 275 4.53 -0.09 -16.17
C LYS A 275 3.32 0.42 -16.94
N LEU A 276 3.23 0.03 -18.21
CA LEU A 276 2.07 0.22 -19.06
C LEU A 276 1.39 -1.13 -19.26
N ILE A 277 0.14 -1.23 -18.84
CA ILE A 277 -0.61 -2.49 -18.79
C ILE A 277 -1.91 -2.32 -19.57
N VAL A 278 -2.17 -3.20 -20.50
CA VAL A 278 -3.49 -3.33 -21.14
C VAL A 278 -4.41 -4.03 -20.14
N ARG A 279 -5.54 -3.41 -19.77
CA ARG A 279 -6.49 -4.00 -18.82
C ARG A 279 -7.10 -5.29 -19.33
N GLU A 280 -7.65 -5.18 -20.52
CA GLU A 280 -8.43 -6.25 -21.14
C GLU A 280 -8.20 -6.20 -22.66
N TYR A 281 -8.09 -7.36 -23.25
CA TYR A 281 -8.02 -7.53 -24.69
C TYR A 281 -8.86 -8.73 -25.12
N GLU A 282 -9.81 -8.54 -26.04
CA GLU A 282 -10.76 -9.56 -26.52
C GLU A 282 -11.54 -10.27 -25.41
N GLY A 283 -12.03 -9.51 -24.42
CA GLY A 283 -12.84 -10.04 -23.31
C GLY A 283 -12.03 -10.87 -22.29
N GLN A 284 -10.70 -10.79 -22.31
CA GLN A 284 -9.83 -11.44 -21.35
C GLN A 284 -8.94 -10.44 -20.63
N GLU A 285 -8.92 -10.53 -19.31
CA GLU A 285 -8.08 -9.72 -18.45
C GLU A 285 -6.61 -10.09 -18.61
N THR A 286 -5.72 -9.10 -18.57
CA THR A 286 -4.28 -9.31 -18.65
C THR A 286 -3.70 -9.83 -17.35
N LEU A 287 -4.20 -9.34 -16.23
CA LEU A 287 -3.76 -9.74 -14.89
C LEU A 287 -4.94 -9.74 -13.93
N ASP A 288 -4.80 -10.48 -12.85
CA ASP A 288 -5.78 -10.58 -11.78
C ASP A 288 -5.10 -10.62 -10.41
N LEU A 289 -5.67 -9.90 -9.46
CA LEU A 289 -5.26 -9.93 -8.06
C LEU A 289 -6.14 -10.91 -7.31
N SER A 290 -5.56 -11.99 -6.85
CA SER A 290 -6.38 -13.10 -6.34
C SER A 290 -6.11 -13.38 -4.87
N PHE A 291 -7.18 -13.75 -4.16
CA PHE A 291 -7.15 -14.15 -2.76
C PHE A 291 -7.97 -15.42 -2.53
N THR A 292 -7.61 -16.21 -1.52
CA THR A 292 -8.39 -17.40 -1.12
C THR A 292 -9.54 -17.03 -0.19
N GLU A 293 -9.20 -16.30 0.87
CA GLU A 293 -10.17 -15.83 1.86
C GLU A 293 -9.71 -14.48 2.42
N LYS A 294 -10.64 -13.54 2.53
CA LYS A 294 -10.38 -12.20 3.04
C LYS A 294 -11.04 -12.05 4.40
N MET A 295 -10.24 -11.71 5.40
CA MET A 295 -10.63 -11.40 6.76
C MET A 295 -11.45 -12.51 7.45
N ARG A 296 -10.91 -13.72 7.55
CA ARG A 296 -11.49 -14.75 8.39
C ARG A 296 -11.31 -14.44 9.86
N VAL A 297 -12.41 -14.38 10.58
CA VAL A 297 -12.44 -14.14 12.03
C VAL A 297 -12.59 -15.48 12.73
N HIS A 298 -11.61 -15.83 13.57
CA HIS A 298 -11.65 -17.05 14.38
C HIS A 298 -12.36 -16.78 15.71
N ALA A 299 -12.71 -17.86 16.43
CA ALA A 299 -13.33 -17.76 17.75
C ALA A 299 -12.44 -16.97 18.72
N MET A 300 -13.07 -16.23 19.60
CA MET A 300 -12.43 -15.54 20.71
C MET A 300 -12.10 -16.56 21.80
N ILE A 301 -10.84 -16.58 22.23
CA ILE A 301 -10.34 -17.50 23.25
C ILE A 301 -10.05 -16.70 24.52
N PRO A 302 -10.70 -17.05 25.66
CA PRO A 302 -10.38 -16.43 26.96
C PRO A 302 -9.03 -16.96 27.46
N GLU A 303 -8.25 -16.04 28.03
CA GLU A 303 -7.03 -16.33 28.78
C GLU A 303 -7.17 -15.62 30.13
N LEU A 304 -6.58 -16.09 31.20
CA LEU A 304 -6.60 -15.53 32.56
C LEU A 304 -7.45 -14.22 32.72
N SER A 305 -6.84 -13.06 32.47
CA SER A 305 -7.49 -11.73 32.49
C SER A 305 -7.46 -11.04 31.12
N SER A 306 -7.53 -11.83 30.04
CA SER A 306 -7.49 -11.31 28.67
C SER A 306 -8.21 -12.22 27.69
N TRP A 307 -8.49 -11.70 26.51
CA TRP A 307 -9.07 -12.43 25.40
C TRP A 307 -8.15 -12.33 24.18
N LYS A 308 -8.04 -13.41 23.44
CA LYS A 308 -7.33 -13.46 22.16
C LYS A 308 -8.30 -13.80 21.04
N GLN A 309 -8.14 -13.10 19.92
CA GLN A 309 -8.84 -13.42 18.69
C GLN A 309 -7.88 -13.42 17.54
N LYS A 310 -7.84 -14.50 16.80
CA LYS A 310 -7.04 -14.67 15.59
C LYS A 310 -7.85 -14.21 14.39
N ARG A 311 -7.17 -13.50 13.48
CA ARG A 311 -7.68 -13.15 12.15
C ARG A 311 -6.69 -13.62 11.10
N SER A 312 -7.19 -14.16 10.02
CA SER A 312 -6.38 -14.71 8.95
C SER A 312 -6.91 -14.32 7.58
N GLN A 313 -6.01 -14.36 6.63
CA GLN A 313 -6.25 -14.00 5.25
C GLN A 313 -5.33 -14.82 4.36
N GLY A 314 -5.67 -15.03 3.08
CA GLY A 314 -4.84 -15.76 2.15
C GLY A 314 -4.75 -15.04 0.81
N THR A 315 -3.57 -15.01 0.21
CA THR A 315 -3.30 -14.34 -1.07
C THR A 315 -2.61 -15.28 -2.05
N PHE A 316 -2.94 -15.17 -3.33
CA PHE A 316 -2.20 -15.75 -4.45
C PHE A 316 -1.22 -14.78 -5.10
N GLY A 317 -1.16 -13.54 -4.61
CA GLY A 317 -0.39 -12.49 -5.27
C GLY A 317 -1.08 -11.96 -6.54
N CYS A 318 -0.27 -11.52 -7.48
CA CYS A 318 -0.70 -11.09 -8.80
C CYS A 318 -0.52 -12.25 -9.79
N ILE A 319 -1.57 -12.58 -10.52
CA ILE A 319 -1.53 -13.60 -11.57
C ILE A 319 -1.54 -12.89 -12.91
N ILE A 320 -0.45 -13.00 -13.65
CA ILE A 320 -0.34 -12.44 -15.00
C ILE A 320 -0.67 -13.55 -16.00
N TYR A 321 -1.76 -13.36 -16.75
CA TYR A 321 -2.18 -14.31 -17.79
C TYR A 321 -1.48 -14.07 -19.12
N ARG A 322 -1.21 -12.79 -19.41
CA ARG A 322 -0.68 -12.37 -20.71
C ARG A 322 0.47 -11.38 -20.52
N PRO A 323 1.70 -11.84 -20.27
CA PRO A 323 2.84 -10.97 -20.02
C PRO A 323 3.19 -10.05 -21.19
N MET A 324 2.84 -10.43 -22.42
CA MET A 324 3.07 -9.61 -23.62
C MET A 324 2.27 -8.29 -23.64
N PHE A 325 1.20 -8.18 -22.86
CA PHE A 325 0.40 -6.96 -22.72
C PHE A 325 0.86 -6.04 -21.59
N ILE A 326 2.05 -6.29 -21.04
CA ILE A 326 2.69 -5.49 -19.99
C ILE A 326 4.05 -5.02 -20.50
N ALA A 327 4.20 -3.72 -20.68
CA ALA A 327 5.50 -3.11 -20.92
C ALA A 327 6.03 -2.49 -19.62
N SER A 328 7.31 -2.74 -19.34
CA SER A 328 7.96 -2.28 -18.11
C SER A 328 9.18 -1.44 -18.43
N MET A 329 9.37 -0.33 -17.71
CA MET A 329 10.50 0.56 -17.84
C MET A 329 11.09 0.87 -16.47
N LEU A 330 12.41 0.85 -16.38
CA LEU A 330 13.16 1.31 -15.22
C LEU A 330 13.75 2.68 -15.54
N VAL A 331 13.37 3.67 -14.75
CA VAL A 331 13.85 5.04 -14.82
C VAL A 331 14.95 5.19 -13.76
N SER A 332 16.19 5.11 -14.16
CA SER A 332 17.36 5.07 -13.26
C SER A 332 18.52 5.89 -13.80
#